data_ffec22dab217f34831e369f9d2d8a016
#
_entry.id   ffec22dab217f34831e369f9d2d8a016
#
_cell.length_a   1.000
_cell.length_b   1.000
_cell.length_c   1.000
_cell.angle_alpha   90.00
_cell.angle_beta   90.00
_cell.angle_gamma   90.00
#
_symmetry.space_group_name_H-M   'P 1'
#
loop_
_entity.id
_entity.type
_entity.pdbx_description
1 polymer ?
#
loop_
_entity_poly.entity_id
_entity_poly.type
_entity_poly.pdbx_seq_one_letter_code
_entity_poly.pdbx_strand_id
1 'polypeptide(L)'
;MAYLANRLSAKYGKSTTLLHFPTFCVDIKNAINTGTVKEQIDQIKQSEILVLDDIGAEQQSPWIRDDVLQVILQYRMQENLLTFFTSNLDVKGLEEHFAASRSGDETWQAKRVMERIRYLAREIHLQGDNRR
;
A
#
# COMPACT_ATOMS: atom_id res chain seq x y z
N MET A 1 -10.97 -8.87 5.59
CA MET A 1 -9.79 -9.02 4.70
C MET A 1 -9.17 -10.41 4.72
N ALA A 2 -9.15 -11.10 5.86
CA ALA A 2 -8.61 -12.46 5.88
C ALA A 2 -9.36 -13.39 4.92
N TYR A 3 -10.67 -13.24 4.83
CA TYR A 3 -11.46 -14.02 3.90
C TYR A 3 -11.05 -13.78 2.45
N LEU A 4 -10.85 -12.51 2.09
CA LEU A 4 -10.43 -12.15 0.74
C LEU A 4 -9.06 -12.74 0.42
N ALA A 5 -8.11 -12.65 1.36
CA ALA A 5 -6.78 -13.19 1.15
C ALA A 5 -6.82 -14.70 0.91
N ASN A 6 -7.62 -15.42 1.69
CA ASN A 6 -7.76 -16.87 1.53
C ASN A 6 -8.35 -17.22 0.17
N ARG A 7 -9.35 -16.47 -0.27
CA ARG A 7 -9.97 -16.72 -1.56
C ARG A 7 -9.02 -16.46 -2.71
N LEU A 8 -8.24 -15.38 -2.62
CA LEU A 8 -7.27 -15.06 -3.67
C LEU A 8 -6.19 -16.13 -3.75
N SER A 9 -5.70 -16.58 -2.61
CA SER A 9 -4.68 -17.62 -2.58
C SER A 9 -5.22 -18.92 -3.21
N ALA A 10 -6.43 -19.31 -2.85
CA ALA A 10 -7.03 -20.53 -3.38
C ALA A 10 -7.28 -20.42 -4.89
N LYS A 11 -7.76 -19.24 -5.33
CA LYS A 11 -8.15 -19.07 -6.73
C LYS A 11 -6.94 -19.05 -7.66
N TYR A 12 -5.88 -18.38 -7.25
CA TYR A 12 -4.72 -18.17 -8.12
C TYR A 12 -3.57 -19.10 -7.83
N GLY A 13 -3.65 -19.90 -6.78
CA GLY A 13 -2.56 -20.80 -6.42
C GLY A 13 -1.29 -20.08 -6.05
N LYS A 14 -1.41 -18.85 -5.53
CA LYS A 14 -0.27 -18.03 -5.16
C LYS A 14 -0.37 -17.62 -3.70
N SER A 15 0.78 -17.39 -3.08
CA SER A 15 0.79 -16.92 -1.69
C SER A 15 0.25 -15.48 -1.64
N THR A 16 -0.53 -15.21 -0.62
CA THR A 16 -1.14 -13.90 -0.42
C THR A 16 -0.69 -13.33 0.91
N THR A 17 -0.22 -12.10 0.89
CA THR A 17 0.15 -11.38 2.09
C THR A 17 -0.90 -10.32 2.36
N LEU A 18 -1.53 -10.39 3.52
CA LEU A 18 -2.47 -9.37 3.98
C LEU A 18 -1.72 -8.46 4.95
N LEU A 19 -1.62 -7.19 4.59
CA LEU A 19 -0.86 -6.23 5.38
C LEU A 19 -1.79 -5.11 5.82
N HIS A 20 -2.06 -5.05 7.14
CA HIS A 20 -2.80 -3.93 7.70
C HIS A 20 -1.84 -2.74 7.74
N PHE A 21 -2.04 -1.80 6.83
CA PHE A 21 -1.04 -0.76 6.58
C PHE A 21 -0.74 0.11 7.80
N PRO A 22 -1.75 0.56 8.59
CA PRO A 22 -1.43 1.36 9.78
C PRO A 22 -0.55 0.63 10.78
N THR A 23 -0.79 -0.66 11.00
CA THR A 23 0.04 -1.47 11.88
C THR A 23 1.45 -1.61 11.32
N PHE A 24 1.54 -1.86 10.01
CA PHE A 24 2.84 -1.98 9.36
C PHE A 24 3.66 -0.69 9.52
N CYS A 25 3.01 0.47 9.43
CA CYS A 25 3.71 1.73 9.57
C CYS A 25 4.33 1.88 10.96
N VAL A 26 3.64 1.44 11.99
CA VAL A 26 4.19 1.45 13.34
C VAL A 26 5.37 0.49 13.44
N ASP A 27 5.19 -0.72 12.90
CA ASP A 27 6.22 -1.75 12.98
C ASP A 27 7.49 -1.33 12.22
N ILE A 28 7.33 -0.70 11.05
CA ILE A 28 8.49 -0.33 10.25
C ILE A 28 9.27 0.81 10.92
N LYS A 29 8.58 1.71 11.61
CA LYS A 29 9.25 2.76 12.36
C LYS A 29 10.07 2.16 13.50
N ASN A 30 9.52 1.16 14.18
CA ASN A 30 10.25 0.48 15.25
C ASN A 30 11.44 -0.29 14.69
N ALA A 31 11.34 -0.78 13.46
CA ALA A 31 12.43 -1.52 12.83
C ALA A 31 13.66 -0.66 12.54
N ILE A 32 13.51 0.66 12.55
CA ILE A 32 14.66 1.55 12.37
C ILE A 32 15.69 1.29 13.46
N ASN A 33 15.23 1.09 14.69
CA ASN A 33 16.10 0.87 15.83
C ASN A 33 16.83 -0.48 15.79
N THR A 34 16.27 -1.46 15.11
CA THR A 34 16.87 -2.80 15.01
C THR A 34 17.59 -3.02 13.69
N GLY A 35 17.54 -2.04 12.78
CA GLY A 35 18.21 -2.16 11.49
C GLY A 35 17.60 -3.13 10.53
N THR A 36 16.30 -3.42 10.67
CA THR A 36 15.62 -4.43 9.83
C THR A 36 14.63 -3.84 8.86
N VAL A 37 14.69 -2.52 8.61
CA VAL A 37 13.74 -1.84 7.71
C VAL A 37 13.83 -2.44 6.30
N LYS A 38 15.04 -2.56 5.77
CA LYS A 38 15.23 -3.04 4.40
C LYS A 38 14.68 -4.43 4.22
N GLU A 39 14.96 -5.32 5.17
CA GLU A 39 14.49 -6.71 5.08
C GLU A 39 12.97 -6.77 5.09
N GLN A 40 12.33 -5.97 5.93
CA GLN A 40 10.88 -5.99 6.01
C GLN A 40 10.25 -5.45 4.73
N ILE A 41 10.80 -4.37 4.17
CA ILE A 41 10.31 -3.83 2.91
C ILE A 41 10.50 -4.86 1.79
N ASP A 42 11.65 -5.50 1.72
CA ASP A 42 11.94 -6.49 0.69
C ASP A 42 10.96 -7.66 0.74
N GLN A 43 10.64 -8.14 1.93
CA GLN A 43 9.66 -9.21 2.09
C GLN A 43 8.30 -8.82 1.55
N ILE A 44 7.85 -7.62 1.88
CA ILE A 44 6.52 -7.16 1.50
C ILE A 44 6.44 -6.93 0.00
N LYS A 45 7.44 -6.24 -0.58
CA LYS A 45 7.34 -5.88 -1.99
C LYS A 45 7.42 -7.09 -2.91
N GLN A 46 7.99 -8.20 -2.45
CA GLN A 46 8.16 -9.40 -3.27
C GLN A 46 7.01 -10.39 -3.15
N SER A 47 6.01 -10.13 -2.33
CA SER A 47 4.88 -11.04 -2.17
C SER A 47 4.17 -11.23 -3.51
N GLU A 48 3.73 -12.45 -3.78
CA GLU A 48 3.05 -12.71 -5.05
C GLU A 48 1.75 -11.93 -5.16
N ILE A 49 0.95 -11.95 -4.11
CA ILE A 49 -0.27 -11.15 -4.03
C ILE A 49 -0.20 -10.36 -2.73
N LEU A 50 -0.38 -9.06 -2.83
CA LEU A 50 -0.32 -8.18 -1.66
C LEU A 50 -1.62 -7.44 -1.51
N VAL A 51 -2.20 -7.49 -0.31
CA VAL A 51 -3.37 -6.71 0.05
C VAL A 51 -2.92 -5.66 1.06
N LEU A 52 -2.96 -4.39 0.67
CA LEU A 52 -2.67 -3.27 1.56
C LEU A 52 -3.98 -2.80 2.14
N ASP A 53 -4.23 -3.19 3.39
CA ASP A 53 -5.51 -2.97 4.04
C ASP A 53 -5.51 -1.66 4.82
N ASP A 54 -6.59 -0.90 4.68
CA ASP A 54 -6.86 0.31 5.45
C ASP A 54 -5.82 1.41 5.21
N ILE A 55 -5.41 1.55 3.96
CA ILE A 55 -4.46 2.60 3.59
C ILE A 55 -5.13 3.96 3.75
N GLY A 56 -4.41 4.90 4.32
CA GLY A 56 -4.96 6.23 4.62
C GLY A 56 -5.37 6.41 6.07
N ALA A 57 -5.43 5.32 6.84
CA ALA A 57 -5.74 5.39 8.27
C ALA A 57 -4.49 5.59 9.12
N GLU A 58 -3.32 5.38 8.54
CA GLU A 58 -2.06 5.58 9.26
C GLU A 58 -1.79 7.06 9.47
N GLN A 59 -0.95 7.37 10.45
CA GLN A 59 -0.46 8.74 10.60
C GLN A 59 0.47 9.04 9.44
N GLN A 60 0.15 10.07 8.67
CA GLN A 60 0.94 10.42 7.49
C GLN A 60 2.35 10.85 7.89
N SER A 61 3.31 10.39 7.12
CA SER A 61 4.72 10.68 7.31
C SER A 61 5.38 10.71 5.93
N PRO A 62 6.15 11.77 5.61
CA PRO A 62 6.86 11.79 4.33
C PRO A 62 7.80 10.60 4.16
N TRP A 63 8.43 10.15 5.24
CA TRP A 63 9.32 8.98 5.16
C TRP A 63 8.55 7.72 4.79
N ILE A 64 7.40 7.47 5.44
CA ILE A 64 6.58 6.31 5.11
C ILE A 64 6.10 6.40 3.66
N ARG A 65 5.64 7.58 3.25
CA ARG A 65 5.12 7.76 1.90
C ARG A 65 6.21 7.54 0.84
N ASP A 66 7.37 8.16 1.02
CA ASP A 66 8.36 8.21 -0.05
C ASP A 66 9.39 7.09 0.02
N ASP A 67 9.80 6.71 1.21
CA ASP A 67 10.88 5.73 1.37
C ASP A 67 10.38 4.32 1.67
N VAL A 68 9.11 4.15 1.98
CA VAL A 68 8.54 2.84 2.26
C VAL A 68 7.48 2.49 1.22
N LEU A 69 6.38 3.23 1.20
CA LEU A 69 5.25 2.91 0.33
C LEU A 69 5.63 3.02 -1.15
N GLN A 70 6.28 4.11 -1.54
CA GLN A 70 6.66 4.30 -2.94
C GLN A 70 7.63 3.20 -3.42
N VAL A 71 8.52 2.76 -2.57
CA VAL A 71 9.44 1.68 -2.93
C VAL A 71 8.67 0.40 -3.21
N ILE A 72 7.71 0.08 -2.34
CA ILE A 72 6.89 -1.11 -2.52
C ILE A 72 6.08 -1.02 -3.82
N LEU A 73 5.40 0.11 -4.03
CA LEU A 73 4.54 0.27 -5.20
C LEU A 73 5.34 0.25 -6.50
N GLN A 74 6.49 0.92 -6.51
CA GLN A 74 7.33 0.98 -7.70
C GLN A 74 7.81 -0.43 -8.11
N TYR A 75 8.28 -1.20 -7.15
CA TYR A 75 8.74 -2.55 -7.43
C TYR A 75 7.60 -3.41 -7.98
N ARG A 76 6.43 -3.31 -7.36
CA ARG A 76 5.31 -4.15 -7.76
C ARG A 76 4.77 -3.78 -9.14
N MET A 77 4.87 -2.50 -9.51
CA MET A 77 4.54 -2.07 -10.87
C MET A 77 5.50 -2.69 -11.88
N GLN A 78 6.79 -2.62 -11.59
CA GLN A 78 7.81 -3.12 -12.50
C GLN A 78 7.71 -4.62 -12.70
N GLU A 79 7.34 -5.35 -11.65
CA GLU A 79 7.27 -6.81 -11.70
C GLU A 79 5.86 -7.32 -12.02
N ASN A 80 4.90 -6.42 -12.24
CA ASN A 80 3.52 -6.78 -12.56
C ASN A 80 2.89 -7.69 -11.52
N LEU A 81 3.09 -7.37 -10.25
CA LEU A 81 2.57 -8.18 -9.15
C LEU A 81 1.20 -7.69 -8.75
N LEU A 82 0.29 -8.62 -8.48
CA LEU A 82 -1.08 -8.30 -8.08
C LEU A 82 -1.09 -7.59 -6.74
N THR A 83 -1.72 -6.44 -6.70
CA THR A 83 -1.77 -5.61 -5.50
C THR A 83 -3.18 -5.08 -5.32
N PHE A 84 -3.72 -5.26 -4.12
CA PHE A 84 -5.07 -4.83 -3.78
C PHE A 84 -4.99 -3.81 -2.65
N PHE A 85 -5.94 -2.88 -2.67
CA PHE A 85 -5.96 -1.80 -1.67
C PHE A 85 -7.35 -1.70 -1.07
N THR A 86 -7.43 -1.43 0.22
CA THR A 86 -8.67 -1.00 0.84
C THR A 86 -8.43 0.30 1.58
N SER A 87 -9.44 1.15 1.62
CA SER A 87 -9.35 2.44 2.30
C SER A 87 -10.76 2.91 2.65
N ASN A 88 -10.87 3.66 3.73
CA ASN A 88 -12.10 4.34 4.08
C ASN A 88 -12.20 5.72 3.44
N LEU A 89 -11.14 6.15 2.76
CA LEU A 89 -11.11 7.44 2.07
C LEU A 89 -11.36 7.23 0.59
N ASP A 90 -12.03 8.22 -0.04
CA ASP A 90 -12.13 8.21 -1.48
C ASP A 90 -10.80 8.67 -2.09
N VAL A 91 -10.75 8.74 -3.41
CA VAL A 91 -9.52 9.10 -4.12
C VAL A 91 -9.02 10.47 -3.69
N LYS A 92 -9.93 11.44 -3.60
CA LYS A 92 -9.54 12.79 -3.21
C LYS A 92 -9.06 12.84 -1.77
N GLY A 93 -9.77 12.17 -0.87
CA GLY A 93 -9.39 12.14 0.53
C GLY A 93 -8.04 11.45 0.73
N LEU A 94 -7.79 10.40 -0.03
CA LEU A 94 -6.52 9.69 0.06
C LEU A 94 -5.37 10.58 -0.44
N GLU A 95 -5.59 11.29 -1.53
CA GLU A 95 -4.57 12.21 -2.04
C GLU A 95 -4.28 13.31 -1.03
N GLU A 96 -5.31 13.86 -0.39
CA GLU A 96 -5.13 14.88 0.64
C GLU A 96 -4.35 14.32 1.83
N HIS A 97 -4.63 13.08 2.21
CA HIS A 97 -3.91 12.43 3.28
C HIS A 97 -2.42 12.36 2.98
N PHE A 98 -2.07 11.97 1.76
CA PHE A 98 -0.65 11.85 1.38
C PHE A 98 0.02 13.20 1.17
N ALA A 99 -0.74 14.24 0.89
CA ALA A 99 -0.17 15.57 0.68
C ALA A 99 0.14 16.30 1.98
N ALA A 100 -0.49 15.90 3.08
CA ALA A 100 -0.32 16.59 4.35
C ALA A 100 1.09 16.35 4.90
N SER A 101 1.70 17.42 5.39
CA SER A 101 2.99 17.30 6.06
C SER A 101 3.15 18.50 7.00
N ARG A 102 4.11 18.39 7.91
CA ARG A 102 4.38 19.47 8.85
C ARG A 102 4.88 20.73 8.16
N SER A 103 5.58 20.56 7.05
CA SER A 103 6.17 21.70 6.34
C SER A 103 5.20 22.31 5.34
N GLY A 104 3.99 21.76 5.21
CA GLY A 104 2.99 22.32 4.33
C GLY A 104 2.39 21.28 3.40
N ASP A 105 2.08 21.71 2.18
CA ASP A 105 1.38 20.90 1.21
C ASP A 105 2.37 20.24 0.24
N GLU A 106 2.37 18.93 0.21
CA GLU A 106 3.23 18.16 -0.69
C GLU A 106 2.39 17.46 -1.77
N THR A 107 1.62 18.25 -2.47
CA THR A 107 0.69 17.76 -3.49
C THR A 107 1.40 16.95 -4.59
N TRP A 108 2.57 17.40 -5.01
CA TRP A 108 3.29 16.70 -6.08
C TRP A 108 3.67 15.29 -5.67
N GLN A 109 4.17 15.14 -4.45
CA GLN A 109 4.54 13.83 -3.93
C GLN A 109 3.31 12.93 -3.78
N ALA A 110 2.20 13.50 -3.31
CA ALA A 110 0.96 12.77 -3.19
C ALA A 110 0.45 12.28 -4.53
N LYS A 111 0.55 13.11 -5.56
CA LYS A 111 0.10 12.72 -6.89
C LYS A 111 0.91 11.54 -7.43
N ARG A 112 2.20 11.49 -7.14
CA ARG A 112 3.02 10.36 -7.57
C ARG A 112 2.58 9.06 -6.93
N VAL A 113 2.27 9.09 -5.63
CA VAL A 113 1.76 7.91 -4.95
C VAL A 113 0.44 7.48 -5.58
N MET A 114 -0.46 8.44 -5.79
CA MET A 114 -1.77 8.13 -6.34
C MET A 114 -1.70 7.55 -7.75
N GLU A 115 -0.76 8.02 -8.56
CA GLU A 115 -0.56 7.45 -9.89
C GLU A 115 -0.22 5.97 -9.82
N ARG A 116 0.65 5.60 -8.89
CA ARG A 116 1.04 4.21 -8.74
C ARG A 116 -0.07 3.35 -8.19
N ILE A 117 -0.81 3.88 -7.23
CA ILE A 117 -1.98 3.17 -6.70
C ILE A 117 -2.99 2.94 -7.81
N ARG A 118 -3.29 3.96 -8.62
CA ARG A 118 -4.23 3.81 -9.72
C ARG A 118 -3.75 2.78 -10.74
N TYR A 119 -2.48 2.80 -11.04
CA TYR A 119 -1.92 1.83 -12.00
C TYR A 119 -2.13 0.40 -11.49
N LEU A 120 -1.77 0.14 -10.25
CA LEU A 120 -1.89 -1.20 -9.67
C LEU A 120 -3.34 -1.61 -9.46
N ALA A 121 -4.18 -0.67 -9.05
CA ALA A 121 -5.58 -0.96 -8.77
C ALA A 121 -6.41 -1.14 -10.04
N ARG A 122 -5.89 -0.71 -11.16
CA ARG A 122 -6.66 -0.77 -12.42
C ARG A 122 -7.08 -2.18 -12.77
N GLU A 123 -6.28 -3.16 -12.42
CA GLU A 123 -6.55 -4.55 -12.77
C GLU A 123 -7.66 -5.17 -11.96
N ILE A 124 -7.99 -4.58 -10.83
CA ILE A 124 -9.03 -5.10 -9.97
C ILE A 124 -10.25 -4.18 -9.90
N HIS A 125 -10.19 -3.05 -10.60
CA HIS A 125 -11.26 -2.07 -10.55
C HIS A 125 -12.60 -2.66 -10.98
N LEU A 126 -12.60 -3.46 -12.00
CA LEU A 126 -13.82 -4.07 -12.51
C LEU A 126 -14.51 -4.97 -11.51
N GLN A 127 -13.78 -5.47 -10.54
CA GLN A 127 -14.32 -6.38 -9.54
C GLN A 127 -14.75 -5.64 -8.29
N GLY A 128 -14.22 -4.45 -8.05
CA GLY A 128 -14.39 -3.77 -6.79
C GLY A 128 -15.52 -2.79 -6.72
N ASP A 129 -15.78 -2.06 -7.78
CA ASP A 129 -16.71 -0.94 -7.72
C ASP A 129 -18.16 -1.36 -7.54
N ASN A 130 -18.48 -2.61 -7.73
CA ASN A 130 -19.85 -3.11 -7.54
C ASN A 130 -20.14 -3.55 -6.12
N ARG A 131 -19.22 -3.35 -5.22
CA ARG A 131 -19.35 -3.85 -3.86
C ARG A 131 -20.04 -2.89 -2.92
N ARG A 132 -20.45 -1.80 -3.38
CA ARG A 132 -21.02 -0.78 -2.48
C ARG A 132 -22.42 -1.10 -2.08
#